data_ee8f5c6349c5e4ae6f98f4a53e4309ac
#
_entry.id   ee8f5c6349c5e4ae6f98f4a53e4309ac
#
_cell.length_a   1.000
_cell.length_b   1.000
_cell.length_c   1.000
_cell.angle_alpha   90.00
_cell.angle_beta   90.00
_cell.angle_gamma   90.00
#
_symmetry.space_group_name_H-M   'P 1'
#
loop_
_entity.id
_entity.type
_entity.pdbx_description
1 polymer ?
#
loop_
_entity_poly.entity_id
_entity_poly.type
_entity_poly.pdbx_seq_one_letter_code
_entity_poly.pdbx_strand_id
1 'polypeptide(L)'
;MIYKRCIRCGKRIPSGTTCSCYDKARDKRVYNKAAGIKTEYHTQRWRDMRAYIMSLYNGIDIYVLYKHNRVVPADTIHHIERTADRPDLFYCDNNLIPVSDAAHKEIHHRYKTEDTTAVQEELKEYMRRYKNTGVGRKVFDDFLRPLMPPSFPQNSKYHDSLHN
;
A
#
# COMPACT_ATOMS: atom_id res chain seq x y z
N MET A 1 -8.77 17.65 46.18
CA MET A 1 -8.00 16.91 45.18
C MET A 1 -8.05 17.71 43.86
N ILE A 2 -6.90 18.04 43.29
CA ILE A 2 -6.82 18.86 42.06
C ILE A 2 -6.81 17.91 40.83
N TYR A 3 -7.58 18.25 39.80
CA TYR A 3 -7.66 17.49 38.54
C TYR A 3 -7.19 18.33 37.37
N LYS A 4 -6.60 17.65 36.36
CA LYS A 4 -6.24 18.22 35.05
C LYS A 4 -6.88 17.43 33.91
N ARG A 5 -6.99 18.04 32.75
CA ARG A 5 -7.38 17.32 31.53
C ARG A 5 -6.14 16.77 30.83
N CYS A 6 -6.22 15.53 30.38
CA CYS A 6 -5.18 14.97 29.55
C CYS A 6 -5.15 15.70 28.19
N ILE A 7 -4.02 16.28 27.84
CA ILE A 7 -3.84 17.03 26.56
C ILE A 7 -4.02 16.16 25.32
N ARG A 8 -3.91 14.82 25.47
CA ARG A 8 -3.98 13.87 24.36
C ARG A 8 -5.38 13.35 24.08
N CYS A 9 -6.15 13.01 25.12
CA CYS A 9 -7.46 12.36 24.98
C CYS A 9 -8.61 13.15 25.65
N GLY A 10 -8.33 14.30 26.29
CA GLY A 10 -9.32 15.14 26.97
C GLY A 10 -9.82 14.60 28.32
N LYS A 11 -9.50 13.34 28.68
CA LYS A 11 -9.98 12.70 29.91
C LYS A 11 -9.50 13.46 31.15
N ARG A 12 -10.40 13.63 32.15
CA ARG A 12 -10.06 14.21 33.44
C ARG A 12 -9.28 13.20 34.28
N ILE A 13 -8.10 13.59 34.79
CA ILE A 13 -7.19 12.75 35.59
C ILE A 13 -6.71 13.55 36.80
N PRO A 14 -6.34 12.90 37.93
CA PRO A 14 -5.73 13.57 39.06
C PRO A 14 -4.44 14.29 38.65
N SER A 15 -4.22 15.47 39.22
CA SER A 15 -2.98 16.23 39.00
C SER A 15 -1.79 15.43 39.54
N GLY A 16 -0.70 15.36 38.77
CA GLY A 16 0.48 14.55 39.09
C GLY A 16 0.44 13.12 38.53
N THR A 17 -0.71 12.65 38.00
CA THR A 17 -0.79 11.30 37.38
C THR A 17 -0.66 11.33 35.86
N THR A 18 -0.24 10.19 35.29
CA THR A 18 -0.17 9.96 33.83
C THR A 18 -1.45 9.28 33.36
N CYS A 19 -2.00 9.73 32.24
CA CYS A 19 -3.22 9.12 31.69
C CYS A 19 -2.91 7.76 31.05
N SER A 20 -3.77 6.77 31.27
CA SER A 20 -3.67 5.44 30.65
C SER A 20 -3.63 5.44 29.11
N CYS A 21 -4.02 6.54 28.45
CA CYS A 21 -3.87 6.67 27.00
C CYS A 21 -2.40 6.77 26.56
N TYR A 22 -1.48 7.13 27.48
CA TYR A 22 -0.03 7.11 27.21
C TYR A 22 0.51 5.68 27.21
N ASP A 23 -0.01 4.81 28.07
CA ASP A 23 0.41 3.40 28.12
C ASP A 23 0.00 2.68 26.83
N LYS A 24 -1.26 2.83 26.41
CA LYS A 24 -1.73 2.29 25.12
C LYS A 24 -0.91 2.76 23.92
N ALA A 25 -0.44 4.00 23.94
CA ALA A 25 0.41 4.52 22.86
C ALA A 25 1.86 4.04 22.97
N ARG A 26 2.35 3.78 24.20
CA ARG A 26 3.66 3.17 24.43
C ARG A 26 3.66 1.72 23.97
N ASP A 27 2.62 0.96 24.32
CA ASP A 27 2.48 -0.44 23.94
C ASP A 27 2.43 -0.58 22.42
N LYS A 28 1.68 0.27 21.75
CA LYS A 28 1.64 0.30 20.28
C LYS A 28 3.00 0.66 19.66
N ARG A 29 3.77 1.56 20.28
CA ARG A 29 5.13 1.91 19.83
C ARG A 29 6.14 0.79 20.06
N VAL A 30 6.05 0.11 21.21
CA VAL A 30 6.88 -1.05 21.54
C VAL A 30 6.59 -2.19 20.58
N TYR A 31 5.32 -2.51 20.36
CA TYR A 31 4.90 -3.52 19.40
C TYR A 31 5.41 -3.23 17.98
N ASN A 32 5.24 -1.99 17.48
CA ASN A 32 5.71 -1.60 16.16
C ASN A 32 7.24 -1.56 16.05
N LYS A 33 7.96 -1.28 17.13
CA LYS A 33 9.43 -1.30 17.18
C LYS A 33 9.95 -2.74 17.22
N ALA A 34 9.31 -3.60 17.98
CA ALA A 34 9.65 -5.03 18.06
C ALA A 34 9.40 -5.74 16.72
N ALA A 35 8.36 -5.34 15.98
CA ALA A 35 8.06 -5.89 14.65
C ALA A 35 8.95 -5.31 13.53
N GLY A 36 9.74 -4.27 13.78
CA GLY A 36 10.61 -3.62 12.76
C GLY A 36 9.85 -2.93 11.61
N ILE A 37 8.56 -3.22 11.45
CA ILE A 37 7.74 -2.90 10.27
C ILE A 37 7.66 -1.39 10.00
N LYS A 38 7.62 -0.54 11.03
CA LYS A 38 7.52 0.91 10.81
C LYS A 38 8.81 1.55 10.28
N THR A 39 9.95 0.99 10.63
CA THR A 39 11.23 1.47 10.13
C THR A 39 11.43 1.12 8.67
N GLU A 40 10.92 -0.03 8.22
CA GLU A 40 11.03 -0.49 6.84
C GLU A 40 10.39 0.48 5.84
N TYR A 41 9.23 1.07 6.15
CA TYR A 41 8.55 2.05 5.29
C TYR A 41 9.37 3.35 5.05
N HIS A 42 10.39 3.63 5.88
CA HIS A 42 11.23 4.82 5.78
C HIS A 42 12.61 4.53 5.16
N THR A 43 12.87 3.27 4.78
CA THR A 43 14.15 2.87 4.18
C THR A 43 14.28 3.28 2.72
N GLN A 44 15.53 3.39 2.23
CA GLN A 44 15.77 3.56 0.79
C GLN A 44 15.25 2.36 0.03
N ARG A 45 15.46 1.15 0.54
CA ARG A 45 14.97 -0.10 -0.06
C ARG A 45 13.45 -0.07 -0.32
N TRP A 46 12.66 0.48 0.62
CA TRP A 46 11.22 0.62 0.42
C TRP A 46 10.87 1.65 -0.67
N ARG A 47 11.59 2.78 -0.72
CA ARG A 47 11.41 3.78 -1.79
C ARG A 47 11.69 3.17 -3.17
N ASP A 48 12.78 2.40 -3.28
CA ASP A 48 13.16 1.74 -4.53
C ASP A 48 12.14 0.66 -4.92
N MET A 49 11.64 -0.14 -3.97
CA MET A 49 10.59 -1.12 -4.20
C MET A 49 9.28 -0.46 -4.67
N ARG A 50 8.88 0.64 -4.04
CA ARG A 50 7.70 1.41 -4.50
C ARG A 50 7.86 1.91 -5.94
N ALA A 51 9.01 2.49 -6.26
CA ALA A 51 9.30 2.98 -7.60
C ALA A 51 9.27 1.83 -8.63
N TYR A 52 9.86 0.68 -8.28
CA TYR A 52 9.83 -0.52 -9.10
C TYR A 52 8.41 -1.00 -9.37
N ILE A 53 7.58 -1.17 -8.32
CA ILE A 53 6.19 -1.63 -8.48
C ILE A 53 5.37 -0.62 -9.29
N MET A 54 5.49 0.67 -9.02
CA MET A 54 4.83 1.71 -9.83
C MET A 54 5.22 1.62 -11.31
N SER A 55 6.51 1.43 -11.61
CA SER A 55 6.99 1.26 -12.97
C SER A 55 6.45 -0.02 -13.62
N LEU A 56 6.45 -1.16 -12.90
CA LEU A 56 5.98 -2.45 -13.39
C LEU A 56 4.51 -2.41 -13.87
N TYR A 57 3.70 -1.61 -13.20
CA TYR A 57 2.27 -1.45 -13.50
C TYR A 57 1.95 -0.09 -14.17
N ASN A 58 2.95 0.60 -14.71
CA ASN A 58 2.80 1.88 -15.41
C ASN A 58 2.05 2.96 -14.58
N GLY A 59 2.16 2.94 -13.25
CA GLY A 59 1.48 3.86 -12.36
C GLY A 59 -0.05 3.77 -12.36
N ILE A 60 -0.61 2.64 -12.83
CA ILE A 60 -2.06 2.42 -12.92
C ILE A 60 -2.56 1.72 -11.66
N ASP A 61 -3.73 2.14 -11.17
CA ASP A 61 -4.48 1.44 -10.13
C ASP A 61 -5.04 0.12 -10.70
N ILE A 62 -4.45 -0.99 -10.28
CA ILE A 62 -4.81 -2.32 -10.78
C ILE A 62 -6.16 -2.79 -10.24
N TYR A 63 -6.52 -2.38 -9.02
CA TYR A 63 -7.82 -2.71 -8.45
C TYR A 63 -8.96 -2.02 -9.21
N VAL A 64 -8.87 -0.70 -9.42
CA VAL A 64 -9.89 0.06 -10.14
C VAL A 64 -9.99 -0.38 -11.60
N LEU A 65 -8.85 -0.70 -12.21
CA LEU A 65 -8.83 -1.20 -13.60
C LEU A 65 -9.69 -2.45 -13.78
N TYR A 66 -9.53 -3.46 -12.92
CA TYR A 66 -10.22 -4.74 -13.09
C TYR A 66 -11.56 -4.84 -12.35
N LYS A 67 -11.71 -4.15 -11.22
CA LYS A 67 -12.96 -4.17 -10.44
C LYS A 67 -14.01 -3.24 -11.03
N HIS A 68 -13.59 -2.04 -11.43
CA HIS A 68 -14.50 -0.97 -11.88
C HIS A 68 -14.37 -0.66 -13.38
N ASN A 69 -13.52 -1.38 -14.11
CA ASN A 69 -13.24 -1.17 -15.55
C ASN A 69 -12.91 0.30 -15.88
N ARG A 70 -12.08 0.92 -15.05
CA ARG A 70 -11.67 2.33 -15.17
C ARG A 70 -10.16 2.44 -15.03
N VAL A 71 -9.55 3.35 -15.79
CA VAL A 71 -8.14 3.70 -15.66
C VAL A 71 -8.00 4.92 -14.76
N VAL A 72 -7.33 4.75 -13.64
CA VAL A 72 -6.96 5.85 -12.73
C VAL A 72 -5.49 5.70 -12.32
N PRO A 73 -4.79 6.79 -12.00
CA PRO A 73 -3.43 6.71 -11.49
C PRO A 73 -3.40 6.08 -10.09
N ALA A 74 -2.36 5.28 -9.83
CA ALA A 74 -2.04 4.81 -8.50
C ALA A 74 -1.16 5.82 -7.77
N ASP A 75 -1.35 5.97 -6.47
CA ASP A 75 -0.53 6.83 -5.61
C ASP A 75 0.07 6.06 -4.42
N THR A 76 -0.44 4.88 -4.14
CA THR A 76 -0.07 4.04 -2.99
C THR A 76 0.25 2.60 -3.43
N ILE A 77 1.15 1.93 -2.70
CA ILE A 77 1.38 0.49 -2.80
C ILE A 77 0.72 -0.18 -1.60
N HIS A 78 -0.21 -1.10 -1.88
CA HIS A 78 -0.92 -1.89 -0.89
C HIS A 78 -0.28 -3.28 -0.75
N HIS A 79 -0.08 -3.75 0.50
CA HIS A 79 0.29 -5.13 0.79
C HIS A 79 -0.97 -6.00 0.83
N ILE A 80 -1.09 -6.95 -0.09
CA ILE A 80 -2.25 -7.85 -0.20
C ILE A 80 -2.38 -8.67 1.08
N GLU A 81 -1.32 -9.37 1.48
CA GLU A 81 -1.20 -9.97 2.80
C GLU A 81 -0.55 -8.98 3.74
N ARG A 82 -1.18 -8.75 4.89
CA ARG A 82 -0.80 -7.68 5.80
C ARG A 82 0.60 -7.93 6.38
N THR A 83 1.40 -6.90 6.42
CA THR A 83 2.77 -6.96 6.95
C THR A 83 2.85 -7.37 8.44
N ALA A 84 1.76 -7.20 9.19
CA ALA A 84 1.68 -7.66 10.57
C ALA A 84 1.56 -9.20 10.67
N ASP A 85 0.94 -9.83 9.68
CA ASP A 85 0.68 -11.26 9.64
C ASP A 85 1.79 -12.00 8.85
N ARG A 86 2.30 -11.35 7.81
CA ARG A 86 3.35 -11.88 6.91
C ARG A 86 4.46 -10.85 6.68
N PRO A 87 5.30 -10.59 7.68
CA PRO A 87 6.44 -9.68 7.55
C PRO A 87 7.48 -10.15 6.53
N ASP A 88 7.55 -11.45 6.27
CA ASP A 88 8.39 -12.08 5.26
C ASP A 88 8.05 -11.62 3.83
N LEU A 89 6.80 -11.23 3.58
CA LEU A 89 6.31 -10.76 2.29
C LEU A 89 6.39 -9.23 2.11
N PHE A 90 7.06 -8.52 3.01
CA PHE A 90 7.12 -7.06 2.96
C PHE A 90 7.69 -6.53 1.64
N TYR A 91 8.73 -7.18 1.11
CA TYR A 91 9.39 -6.82 -0.15
C TYR A 91 9.07 -7.79 -1.30
N CYS A 92 8.05 -8.62 -1.15
CA CYS A 92 7.64 -9.55 -2.19
C CYS A 92 6.77 -8.82 -3.22
N ASP A 93 7.21 -8.77 -4.47
CA ASP A 93 6.51 -8.07 -5.56
C ASP A 93 5.13 -8.67 -5.84
N ASN A 94 4.95 -9.99 -5.62
CA ASN A 94 3.65 -10.66 -5.75
C ASN A 94 2.67 -10.34 -4.60
N ASN A 95 3.14 -9.67 -3.54
CA ASN A 95 2.33 -9.17 -2.43
C ASN A 95 2.06 -7.66 -2.51
N LEU A 96 2.56 -6.98 -3.54
CA LEU A 96 2.54 -5.51 -3.66
C LEU A 96 1.73 -5.09 -4.88
N ILE A 97 0.60 -4.44 -4.65
CA ILE A 97 -0.29 -3.95 -5.71
C ILE A 97 -0.40 -2.42 -5.68
N PRO A 98 -0.21 -1.73 -6.82
CA PRO A 98 -0.41 -0.28 -6.89
C PRO A 98 -1.91 0.04 -6.94
N VAL A 99 -2.33 0.98 -6.11
CA VAL A 99 -3.72 1.40 -5.94
C VAL A 99 -3.81 2.90 -5.68
N SER A 100 -4.97 3.50 -5.94
CA SER A 100 -5.30 4.84 -5.48
C SER A 100 -5.66 4.85 -3.99
N ASP A 101 -5.62 6.01 -3.33
CA ASP A 101 -6.04 6.15 -1.94
C ASP A 101 -7.50 5.72 -1.71
N ALA A 102 -8.39 5.99 -2.69
CA ALA A 102 -9.78 5.54 -2.64
C ALA A 102 -9.90 4.01 -2.68
N ALA A 103 -9.21 3.37 -3.63
CA ALA A 103 -9.17 1.91 -3.75
C ALA A 103 -8.54 1.25 -2.51
N HIS A 104 -7.47 1.84 -1.96
CA HIS A 104 -6.84 1.38 -0.73
C HIS A 104 -7.82 1.34 0.46
N LYS A 105 -8.64 2.39 0.61
CA LYS A 105 -9.69 2.44 1.64
C LYS A 105 -10.79 1.42 1.39
N GLU A 106 -11.21 1.23 0.14
CA GLU A 106 -12.19 0.24 -0.25
C GLU A 106 -11.71 -1.19 0.04
N ILE A 107 -10.49 -1.55 -0.34
CA ILE A 107 -9.88 -2.85 -0.05
C ILE A 107 -9.84 -3.10 1.46
N HIS A 108 -9.43 -2.11 2.26
CA HIS A 108 -9.43 -2.24 3.72
C HIS A 108 -10.83 -2.36 4.32
N HIS A 109 -11.84 -1.77 3.69
CA HIS A 109 -13.24 -1.99 4.08
C HIS A 109 -13.67 -3.42 3.77
N ARG A 110 -13.37 -3.92 2.57
CA ARG A 110 -13.67 -5.29 2.15
C ARG A 110 -13.04 -6.34 3.06
N TYR A 111 -11.79 -6.15 3.51
CA TYR A 111 -11.15 -7.04 4.50
C TYR A 111 -11.86 -7.12 5.86
N LYS A 112 -12.78 -6.20 6.16
CA LYS A 112 -13.58 -6.21 7.40
C LYS A 112 -14.96 -6.80 7.21
N THR A 113 -15.48 -6.79 5.98
CA THR A 113 -16.89 -7.12 5.66
C THR A 113 -17.02 -8.38 4.83
N GLU A 114 -15.93 -8.83 4.18
CA GLU A 114 -15.90 -9.99 3.30
C GLU A 114 -14.85 -11.00 3.79
N ASP A 115 -14.83 -12.18 3.18
CA ASP A 115 -13.73 -13.14 3.40
C ASP A 115 -12.41 -12.54 2.90
N THR A 116 -11.50 -12.31 3.84
CA THR A 116 -10.18 -11.73 3.56
C THR A 116 -9.39 -12.54 2.55
N THR A 117 -9.46 -13.88 2.62
CA THR A 117 -8.73 -14.77 1.70
C THR A 117 -9.26 -14.63 0.28
N ALA A 118 -10.58 -14.58 0.11
CA ALA A 118 -11.20 -14.39 -1.19
C ALA A 118 -10.81 -13.04 -1.83
N VAL A 119 -10.79 -11.96 -1.03
CA VAL A 119 -10.36 -10.63 -1.50
C VAL A 119 -8.87 -10.64 -1.88
N GLN A 120 -8.01 -11.30 -1.10
CA GLN A 120 -6.58 -11.42 -1.40
C GLN A 120 -6.34 -12.18 -2.72
N GLU A 121 -7.03 -13.29 -2.94
CA GLU A 121 -6.92 -14.05 -4.19
C GLU A 121 -7.45 -13.26 -5.40
N GLU A 122 -8.53 -12.50 -5.25
CA GLU A 122 -9.02 -11.59 -6.28
C GLU A 122 -7.95 -10.55 -6.67
N LEU A 123 -7.28 -9.94 -5.70
CA LEU A 123 -6.20 -8.97 -5.96
C LEU A 123 -4.99 -9.61 -6.66
N LYS A 124 -4.58 -10.80 -6.24
CA LYS A 124 -3.50 -11.57 -6.90
C LYS A 124 -3.87 -11.93 -8.33
N GLU A 125 -5.14 -12.27 -8.59
CA GLU A 125 -5.64 -12.54 -9.93
C GLU A 125 -5.58 -11.30 -10.82
N TYR A 126 -5.95 -10.12 -10.32
CA TYR A 126 -5.84 -8.87 -11.08
C TYR A 126 -4.40 -8.57 -11.50
N MET A 127 -3.44 -8.75 -10.59
CA MET A 127 -2.01 -8.61 -10.89
C MET A 127 -1.55 -9.60 -11.96
N ARG A 128 -1.98 -10.86 -11.87
CA ARG A 128 -1.65 -11.91 -12.85
C ARG A 128 -2.22 -11.59 -14.23
N ARG A 129 -3.47 -11.17 -14.28
CA ARG A 129 -4.12 -10.74 -15.54
C ARG A 129 -3.38 -9.59 -16.19
N TYR A 130 -3.00 -8.57 -15.40
CA TYR A 130 -2.25 -7.43 -15.92
C TYR A 130 -0.90 -7.85 -16.53
N LYS A 131 -0.15 -8.69 -15.83
CA LYS A 131 1.15 -9.20 -16.30
C LYS A 131 1.01 -10.02 -17.60
N ASN A 132 -0.04 -10.84 -17.71
CA ASN A 132 -0.20 -11.80 -18.82
C ASN A 132 -0.83 -11.21 -20.08
N THR A 133 -1.65 -10.18 -19.98
CA THR A 133 -2.46 -9.70 -21.12
C THR A 133 -1.81 -8.58 -21.92
N GLY A 134 -0.69 -8.02 -21.47
CA GLY A 134 -0.09 -6.84 -22.11
C GLY A 134 -0.98 -5.59 -22.11
N VAL A 135 -2.18 -5.69 -21.50
CA VAL A 135 -3.16 -4.59 -21.41
C VAL A 135 -2.53 -3.34 -20.78
N GLY A 136 -1.60 -3.53 -19.85
CA GLY A 136 -0.89 -2.43 -19.22
C GLY A 136 -0.15 -1.54 -20.20
N ARG A 137 0.53 -2.10 -21.20
CA ARG A 137 1.22 -1.33 -22.24
C ARG A 137 0.23 -0.56 -23.10
N LYS A 138 -0.84 -1.22 -23.55
CA LYS A 138 -1.86 -0.58 -24.38
C LYS A 138 -2.60 0.54 -23.65
N VAL A 139 -3.03 0.29 -22.41
CA VAL A 139 -3.69 1.30 -21.57
C VAL A 139 -2.74 2.48 -21.28
N PHE A 140 -1.47 2.20 -21.01
CA PHE A 140 -0.47 3.26 -20.81
C PHE A 140 -0.29 4.11 -22.06
N ASP A 141 -0.09 3.47 -23.22
CA ASP A 141 0.14 4.18 -24.50
C ASP A 141 -1.10 4.97 -24.94
N ASP A 142 -2.29 4.42 -24.80
CA ASP A 142 -3.53 5.02 -25.28
C ASP A 142 -4.07 6.13 -24.34
N PHE A 143 -3.95 5.97 -23.02
CA PHE A 143 -4.61 6.83 -22.04
C PHE A 143 -3.68 7.65 -21.16
N LEU A 144 -2.53 7.12 -20.74
CA LEU A 144 -1.67 7.79 -19.78
C LEU A 144 -0.51 8.54 -20.42
N ARG A 145 0.07 8.02 -21.49
CA ARG A 145 1.19 8.67 -22.18
C ARG A 145 0.86 10.09 -22.63
N PRO A 146 -0.32 10.40 -23.20
CA PRO A 146 -0.68 11.75 -23.59
C PRO A 146 -0.80 12.75 -22.43
N LEU A 147 -1.01 12.25 -21.20
CA LEU A 147 -1.21 13.07 -19.99
C LEU A 147 0.09 13.27 -19.19
N MET A 148 1.19 12.61 -19.57
CA MET A 148 2.44 12.67 -18.83
C MET A 148 3.35 13.80 -19.34
N PRO A 149 4.11 14.46 -18.43
CA PRO A 149 5.09 15.45 -18.84
C PRO A 149 6.22 14.80 -19.66
N PRO A 150 6.84 15.52 -20.61
CA PRO A 150 7.86 14.98 -21.52
C PRO A 150 9.11 14.42 -20.84
N SER A 151 9.31 14.71 -19.55
CA SER A 151 10.45 14.25 -18.73
C SER A 151 10.24 12.90 -18.04
N PHE A 152 9.13 12.21 -18.28
CA PHE A 152 8.91 10.89 -17.67
C PHE A 152 9.86 9.85 -18.30
N PRO A 153 10.68 9.12 -17.51
CA PRO A 153 11.68 8.23 -18.05
C PRO A 153 11.03 7.11 -18.88
N GLN A 154 11.40 7.04 -20.16
CA GLN A 154 11.01 5.94 -21.04
C GLN A 154 11.87 4.72 -20.70
N ASN A 155 11.42 3.88 -19.77
CA ASN A 155 12.13 2.69 -19.36
C ASN A 155 11.93 1.55 -20.36
N SER A 156 12.69 1.58 -21.48
CA SER A 156 12.80 0.43 -22.39
C SER A 156 13.76 -0.67 -21.90
N LYS A 157 14.49 -0.44 -20.79
CA LYS A 157 15.59 -1.33 -20.36
C LYS A 157 15.20 -2.48 -19.41
N TYR A 158 13.98 -2.52 -18.90
CA TYR A 158 13.58 -3.54 -17.92
C TYR A 158 12.70 -4.68 -18.50
N HIS A 159 12.35 -4.63 -19.79
CA HIS A 159 11.47 -5.63 -20.40
C HIS A 159 12.17 -6.81 -21.08
N ASP A 160 13.49 -6.73 -21.33
CA ASP A 160 14.20 -7.80 -22.06
C ASP A 160 14.76 -8.92 -21.14
N SER A 161 14.62 -8.82 -19.82
CA SER A 161 15.18 -9.80 -18.87
C SER A 161 14.21 -10.90 -18.44
N LEU A 162 12.98 -10.94 -18.95
CA LEU A 162 11.94 -11.91 -18.54
C LEU A 162 11.68 -13.02 -19.57
N HIS A 163 12.50 -13.13 -20.64
CA HIS A 163 12.35 -14.16 -21.70
C HIS A 163 13.66 -14.91 -22.00
N ASN A 164 14.45 -15.21 -20.95
CA ASN A 164 15.49 -16.25 -21.01
C ASN A 164 15.39 -17.18 -19.81
#